data_63e579a6a6dd470a88f62a2e24a940bb
#
_entry.id   63e579a6a6dd470a88f62a2e24a940bb
#
_cell.length_a   1.000
_cell.length_b   1.000
_cell.length_c   1.000
_cell.angle_alpha   90.00
_cell.angle_beta   90.00
_cell.angle_gamma   90.00
#
_symmetry.space_group_name_H-M   'P 1'
#
loop_
_entity.id
_entity.type
_entity.pdbx_description
1 polymer ?
#
loop_
_entity_poly.entity_id
_entity_poly.type
_entity_poly.pdbx_seq_one_letter_code
_entity_poly.pdbx_strand_id
1 'polypeptide(L)'
;MVLRLSNLFVRTLREDPVDAEVASHKLLVRAGYIRRAAPGVYTWLPLGLKVLRKVENIVREEMNAIGAQEVLFPALLPREPYEATNRWEEYGDNLFRLQDRKGADMLLAPTHEEMFTLLVKDLYSSYKDLPLYIYQIQNKYRDEARPRAGLLRGREFVMKDSYSFTVDDEGLNEAYEAHRAAYQRIFNRLGLDTVIVTAQSGAMGGSRSEEFLHPTPVGEDTFVRSASGYAANVEAVTTVVPADIDFTDTPAAIVLDTPESPTIETLVAQMNDLHPQVTGGELTAEQTLKCFVGAVITPAGERKLFAVGVPGDREVDLGRVEVNIGALMGIGGEIEVEAASEEDLKKFPQLVKGYIGPGLTLDQPMLGENTEERQTATGIPFFVDPRVVRGTSWVTGANEHGKHVANLVYGRDFSADGTLEACEVREGDPAPDGSGPLIAARGIEMGHIFQLGRKYAEALGLKVLDQNGKLQTVTMGSYGIGVTRALAAIAEGNHDEKGLIWPRNLAPADVHIVITNKDTQSHEYAETLSAELEGTGVQVLLDDRLKTSPGVKFGDAELLGVPTILVIGRGFKDGTLELKDRRNGEARDIAVSDAVREILAEIRS
;
A
#
# COMPACT_ATOMS: atom_id res chain seq x y z
N MET A 1 -33.16 -12.94 14.00
CA MET A 1 -32.96 -14.39 14.33
C MET A 1 -31.86 -14.49 15.37
N VAL A 2 -32.19 -15.02 16.56
CA VAL A 2 -31.23 -15.26 17.63
C VAL A 2 -30.19 -16.30 17.18
N LEU A 3 -28.90 -15.95 17.28
CA LEU A 3 -27.79 -16.87 17.01
C LEU A 3 -27.50 -17.70 18.26
N ARG A 4 -27.58 -19.03 18.19
CA ARG A 4 -27.38 -19.93 19.33
C ARG A 4 -26.07 -20.68 19.19
N LEU A 5 -25.19 -20.55 20.17
CA LEU A 5 -23.90 -21.26 20.14
C LEU A 5 -24.03 -22.78 20.16
N SER A 6 -25.15 -23.33 20.66
CA SER A 6 -25.41 -24.77 20.57
C SER A 6 -25.57 -25.30 19.14
N ASN A 7 -26.07 -24.44 18.22
CA ASN A 7 -26.39 -24.82 16.84
C ASN A 7 -25.54 -24.08 15.79
N LEU A 8 -24.84 -23.02 16.20
CA LEU A 8 -24.03 -22.21 15.29
C LEU A 8 -22.81 -23.01 14.84
N PHE A 9 -22.53 -22.94 13.53
CA PHE A 9 -21.34 -23.54 12.96
C PHE A 9 -20.11 -22.69 13.32
N VAL A 10 -19.71 -22.76 14.59
CA VAL A 10 -18.55 -22.09 15.15
C VAL A 10 -17.82 -23.04 16.11
N ARG A 11 -16.51 -22.99 16.08
CA ARG A 11 -15.66 -23.67 17.06
C ARG A 11 -14.45 -22.80 17.35
N THR A 12 -14.31 -22.38 18.59
CA THR A 12 -13.16 -21.66 19.09
C THR A 12 -11.95 -22.58 19.28
N LEU A 13 -10.75 -22.03 19.16
CA LEU A 13 -9.49 -22.71 19.41
C LEU A 13 -8.78 -22.06 20.60
N ARG A 14 -8.07 -22.86 21.39
CA ARG A 14 -7.30 -22.38 22.54
C ARG A 14 -5.92 -21.87 22.13
N GLU A 15 -5.30 -22.56 21.16
CA GLU A 15 -3.95 -22.29 20.70
C GLU A 15 -3.97 -21.47 19.40
N ASP A 16 -2.91 -20.70 19.22
CA ASP A 16 -2.70 -19.94 18.00
C ASP A 16 -2.37 -20.89 16.83
N PRO A 17 -2.82 -20.58 15.61
CA PRO A 17 -2.35 -21.28 14.42
C PRO A 17 -0.83 -21.14 14.26
N VAL A 18 -0.15 -22.22 13.89
CA VAL A 18 1.32 -22.27 13.80
C VAL A 18 1.87 -21.27 12.77
N ASP A 19 1.10 -20.98 11.74
CA ASP A 19 1.44 -20.09 10.64
C ASP A 19 0.96 -18.64 10.82
N ALA A 20 0.36 -18.32 11.98
CA ALA A 20 -0.15 -16.98 12.24
C ALA A 20 0.86 -16.13 13.02
N GLU A 21 1.28 -15.02 12.41
CA GLU A 21 2.23 -14.07 13.00
C GLU A 21 1.55 -12.89 13.68
N VAL A 22 0.57 -12.27 13.00
CA VAL A 22 -0.13 -11.05 13.47
C VAL A 22 -1.38 -11.39 14.28
N ALA A 23 -1.79 -10.47 15.17
CA ALA A 23 -2.89 -10.67 16.09
C ALA A 23 -4.23 -10.92 15.38
N SER A 24 -4.54 -10.17 14.33
CA SER A 24 -5.76 -10.36 13.53
C SER A 24 -5.87 -11.77 12.97
N HIS A 25 -4.79 -12.31 12.40
CA HIS A 25 -4.79 -13.68 11.87
C HIS A 25 -5.03 -14.72 12.98
N LYS A 26 -4.30 -14.61 14.10
CA LYS A 26 -4.46 -15.50 15.26
C LYS A 26 -5.90 -15.49 15.76
N LEU A 27 -6.41 -14.32 16.06
CA LEU A 27 -7.71 -14.16 16.70
C LEU A 27 -8.89 -14.49 15.79
N LEU A 28 -8.87 -14.12 14.51
CA LEU A 28 -9.93 -14.47 13.56
C LEU A 28 -10.05 -15.97 13.36
N VAL A 29 -8.92 -16.70 13.35
CA VAL A 29 -8.92 -18.17 13.28
C VAL A 29 -9.37 -18.77 14.61
N ARG A 30 -8.82 -18.32 15.75
CA ARG A 30 -9.18 -18.84 17.07
C ARG A 30 -10.65 -18.64 17.41
N ALA A 31 -11.18 -17.47 17.11
CA ALA A 31 -12.59 -17.14 17.35
C ALA A 31 -13.56 -17.81 16.36
N GLY A 32 -13.07 -18.50 15.34
CA GLY A 32 -13.93 -19.19 14.37
C GLY A 32 -14.64 -18.25 13.40
N TYR A 33 -14.00 -17.16 13.01
CA TYR A 33 -14.47 -16.25 11.97
C TYR A 33 -14.03 -16.74 10.58
N ILE A 34 -12.82 -17.26 10.48
CA ILE A 34 -12.24 -17.81 9.24
C ILE A 34 -11.56 -19.16 9.50
N ARG A 35 -11.35 -19.91 8.42
CA ARG A 35 -10.49 -21.11 8.40
C ARG A 35 -9.66 -21.11 7.11
N ARG A 36 -8.40 -21.49 7.24
CA ARG A 36 -7.51 -21.62 6.10
C ARG A 36 -7.95 -22.80 5.21
N ALA A 37 -8.17 -22.55 3.94
CA ALA A 37 -8.41 -23.57 2.91
C ALA A 37 -7.09 -23.94 2.20
N ALA A 38 -6.27 -22.92 1.89
CA ALA A 38 -4.92 -23.05 1.32
C ALA A 38 -4.09 -21.83 1.74
N PRO A 39 -2.78 -21.77 1.47
CA PRO A 39 -1.98 -20.57 1.69
C PRO A 39 -2.60 -19.36 0.99
N GLY A 40 -2.95 -18.32 1.78
CA GLY A 40 -3.57 -17.09 1.27
C GLY A 40 -5.03 -17.23 0.82
N VAL A 41 -5.70 -18.37 1.12
CA VAL A 41 -7.10 -18.64 0.77
C VAL A 41 -7.87 -19.06 2.01
N TYR A 42 -8.97 -18.37 2.34
CA TYR A 42 -9.71 -18.56 3.57
C TYR A 42 -11.20 -18.81 3.34
N THR A 43 -11.75 -19.75 4.10
CA THR A 43 -13.19 -19.96 4.22
C THR A 43 -13.76 -19.03 5.29
N TRP A 44 -14.81 -18.31 4.96
CA TRP A 44 -15.56 -17.47 5.89
C TRP A 44 -16.58 -18.32 6.64
N LEU A 45 -16.54 -18.29 7.96
CA LEU A 45 -17.50 -18.96 8.83
C LEU A 45 -18.65 -17.98 9.17
N PRO A 46 -19.78 -18.45 9.73
CA PRO A 46 -20.98 -17.62 9.88
C PRO A 46 -20.77 -16.27 10.55
N LEU A 47 -19.99 -16.19 11.64
CA LEU A 47 -19.72 -14.93 12.33
C LEU A 47 -18.83 -14.02 11.48
N GLY A 48 -17.78 -14.56 10.86
CA GLY A 48 -16.89 -13.81 9.98
C GLY A 48 -17.64 -13.24 8.76
N LEU A 49 -18.50 -14.04 8.15
CA LEU A 49 -19.30 -13.60 7.01
C LEU A 49 -20.27 -12.47 7.39
N LYS A 50 -20.84 -12.49 8.61
CA LYS A 50 -21.68 -11.39 9.10
C LYS A 50 -20.89 -10.09 9.21
N VAL A 51 -19.69 -10.11 9.77
CA VAL A 51 -18.82 -8.92 9.86
C VAL A 51 -18.43 -8.45 8.46
N LEU A 52 -18.00 -9.36 7.57
CA LEU A 52 -17.68 -9.02 6.18
C LEU A 52 -18.84 -8.29 5.49
N ARG A 53 -20.07 -8.81 5.62
CA ARG A 53 -21.26 -8.19 5.03
C ARG A 53 -21.57 -6.80 5.60
N LYS A 54 -21.28 -6.56 6.89
CA LYS A 54 -21.42 -5.23 7.49
C LYS A 54 -20.40 -4.24 6.92
N VAL A 55 -19.15 -4.67 6.73
CA VAL A 55 -18.11 -3.86 6.06
C VAL A 55 -18.52 -3.55 4.62
N GLU A 56 -18.93 -4.57 3.84
CA GLU A 56 -19.43 -4.39 2.48
C GLU A 56 -20.60 -3.41 2.41
N ASN A 57 -21.54 -3.47 3.37
CA ASN A 57 -22.70 -2.58 3.38
C ASN A 57 -22.31 -1.12 3.62
N ILE A 58 -21.37 -0.83 4.52
CA ILE A 58 -20.86 0.53 4.71
C ILE A 58 -20.24 1.05 3.41
N VAL A 59 -19.42 0.24 2.74
CA VAL A 59 -18.84 0.60 1.45
C VAL A 59 -19.93 0.86 0.41
N ARG A 60 -20.92 -0.02 0.32
CA ARG A 60 -22.06 0.10 -0.61
C ARG A 60 -22.88 1.38 -0.42
N GLU A 61 -23.18 1.71 0.84
CA GLU A 61 -23.93 2.91 1.18
C GLU A 61 -23.21 4.19 0.73
N GLU A 62 -21.90 4.28 0.97
CA GLU A 62 -21.12 5.46 0.58
C GLU A 62 -20.88 5.55 -0.93
N MET A 63 -20.75 4.40 -1.62
CA MET A 63 -20.66 4.39 -3.09
C MET A 63 -21.99 4.82 -3.71
N ASN A 64 -23.12 4.31 -3.21
CA ASN A 64 -24.44 4.73 -3.66
C ASN A 64 -24.71 6.23 -3.39
N ALA A 65 -24.19 6.76 -2.29
CA ALA A 65 -24.35 8.18 -1.93
C ALA A 65 -23.68 9.15 -2.92
N ILE A 66 -22.64 8.72 -3.64
CA ILE A 66 -22.02 9.50 -4.72
C ILE A 66 -22.64 9.22 -6.10
N GLY A 67 -23.75 8.46 -6.15
CA GLY A 67 -24.45 8.11 -7.40
C GLY A 67 -23.85 6.94 -8.17
N ALA A 68 -22.90 6.18 -7.58
CA ALA A 68 -22.36 4.99 -8.22
C ALA A 68 -23.37 3.84 -8.18
N GLN A 69 -23.37 3.01 -9.22
CA GLN A 69 -24.29 1.89 -9.41
C GLN A 69 -23.58 0.56 -9.29
N GLU A 70 -24.14 -0.36 -8.50
CA GLU A 70 -23.55 -1.69 -8.29
C GLU A 70 -23.86 -2.63 -9.47
N VAL A 71 -22.82 -3.30 -9.96
CA VAL A 71 -22.87 -4.39 -10.93
C VAL A 71 -22.09 -5.58 -10.41
N LEU A 72 -22.16 -6.72 -11.07
CA LEU A 72 -21.34 -7.89 -10.73
C LEU A 72 -20.85 -8.55 -12.02
N PHE A 73 -19.55 -8.55 -12.21
CA PHE A 73 -18.86 -9.21 -13.32
C PHE A 73 -18.48 -10.66 -12.98
N PRO A 74 -18.25 -11.51 -13.99
CA PRO A 74 -17.60 -12.80 -13.77
C PRO A 74 -16.15 -12.63 -13.31
N ALA A 75 -15.65 -13.59 -12.55
CA ALA A 75 -14.24 -13.62 -12.13
C ALA A 75 -13.35 -14.39 -13.14
N LEU A 76 -13.94 -15.27 -13.93
CA LEU A 76 -13.28 -16.00 -15.02
C LEU A 76 -13.39 -15.17 -16.29
N LEU A 77 -12.26 -14.70 -16.81
CA LEU A 77 -12.19 -13.71 -17.87
C LEU A 77 -11.39 -14.22 -19.08
N PRO A 78 -11.71 -13.75 -20.30
CA PRO A 78 -10.95 -14.06 -21.50
C PRO A 78 -9.62 -13.27 -21.53
N ARG A 79 -8.61 -13.81 -22.22
CA ARG A 79 -7.28 -13.22 -22.39
C ARG A 79 -7.28 -11.93 -23.21
N GLU A 80 -8.05 -11.88 -24.29
CA GLU A 80 -7.94 -10.87 -25.34
C GLU A 80 -8.06 -9.42 -24.84
N PRO A 81 -8.98 -9.06 -23.90
CA PRO A 81 -9.02 -7.71 -23.36
C PRO A 81 -7.75 -7.30 -22.62
N TYR A 82 -7.17 -8.24 -21.88
CA TYR A 82 -5.94 -8.00 -21.11
C TYR A 82 -4.69 -7.93 -21.99
N GLU A 83 -4.70 -8.65 -23.11
CA GLU A 83 -3.66 -8.55 -24.13
C GLU A 83 -3.73 -7.18 -24.84
N ALA A 84 -4.94 -6.69 -25.17
CA ALA A 84 -5.12 -5.39 -25.81
C ALA A 84 -4.62 -4.21 -24.94
N THR A 85 -4.64 -4.35 -23.62
CA THR A 85 -4.11 -3.35 -22.67
C THR A 85 -2.66 -3.61 -22.24
N ASN A 86 -2.04 -4.65 -22.78
CA ASN A 86 -0.72 -5.18 -22.40
C ASN A 86 -0.63 -5.77 -20.99
N ARG A 87 -1.74 -5.83 -20.24
CA ARG A 87 -1.75 -6.30 -18.84
C ARG A 87 -1.64 -7.83 -18.72
N TRP A 88 -1.85 -8.56 -19.81
CA TRP A 88 -1.57 -10.01 -19.83
C TRP A 88 -0.10 -10.31 -19.54
N GLU A 89 0.83 -9.49 -20.04
CA GLU A 89 2.27 -9.60 -19.80
C GLU A 89 2.71 -8.78 -18.57
N GLU A 90 2.26 -7.55 -18.44
CA GLU A 90 2.64 -6.64 -17.34
C GLU A 90 2.32 -7.16 -15.94
N TYR A 91 1.29 -8.00 -15.77
CA TYR A 91 0.98 -8.64 -14.47
C TYR A 91 1.99 -9.73 -14.06
N GLY A 92 2.82 -10.18 -14.98
CA GLY A 92 3.84 -11.20 -14.71
C GLY A 92 3.25 -12.47 -14.10
N ASP A 93 3.95 -13.01 -13.12
CA ASP A 93 3.58 -14.25 -12.41
C ASP A 93 2.43 -14.07 -11.41
N ASN A 94 2.06 -12.84 -11.09
CA ASN A 94 0.91 -12.57 -10.21
C ASN A 94 -0.45 -12.85 -10.85
N LEU A 95 -0.50 -13.08 -12.17
CA LEU A 95 -1.73 -13.39 -12.88
C LEU A 95 -2.01 -14.89 -12.89
N PHE A 96 -3.14 -15.33 -12.34
CA PHE A 96 -3.62 -16.70 -12.51
C PHE A 96 -4.09 -16.93 -13.94
N ARG A 97 -3.29 -17.65 -14.74
CA ARG A 97 -3.60 -18.06 -16.11
C ARG A 97 -4.07 -19.50 -16.14
N LEU A 98 -5.05 -19.78 -16.98
CA LEU A 98 -5.61 -21.13 -17.17
C LEU A 98 -6.11 -21.30 -18.61
N GLN A 99 -6.37 -22.53 -19.00
CA GLN A 99 -6.97 -22.84 -20.31
C GLN A 99 -8.30 -23.57 -20.14
N ASP A 100 -9.24 -23.28 -21.00
CA ASP A 100 -10.47 -24.05 -21.09
C ASP A 100 -10.24 -25.40 -21.79
N ARG A 101 -11.28 -26.24 -21.88
CA ARG A 101 -11.19 -27.56 -22.53
C ARG A 101 -10.87 -27.50 -24.03
N LYS A 102 -11.02 -26.35 -24.67
CA LYS A 102 -10.74 -26.12 -26.09
C LYS A 102 -9.37 -25.49 -26.31
N GLY A 103 -8.64 -25.21 -25.23
CA GLY A 103 -7.32 -24.57 -25.27
C GLY A 103 -7.37 -23.05 -25.36
N ALA A 104 -8.52 -22.41 -25.12
CA ALA A 104 -8.59 -20.96 -25.05
C ALA A 104 -8.00 -20.47 -23.72
N ASP A 105 -7.13 -19.46 -23.80
CA ASP A 105 -6.50 -18.86 -22.63
C ASP A 105 -7.52 -17.99 -21.88
N MET A 106 -7.53 -18.15 -20.58
CA MET A 106 -8.37 -17.45 -19.62
C MET A 106 -7.54 -16.97 -18.45
N LEU A 107 -8.10 -16.08 -17.63
CA LEU A 107 -7.51 -15.64 -16.36
C LEU A 107 -8.55 -15.57 -15.25
N LEU A 108 -8.09 -15.62 -14.01
CA LEU A 108 -8.88 -15.19 -12.85
C LEU A 108 -8.61 -13.71 -12.61
N ALA A 109 -9.67 -12.93 -12.47
CA ALA A 109 -9.63 -11.48 -12.43
C ALA A 109 -8.76 -10.91 -11.30
N PRO A 110 -7.65 -10.22 -11.58
CA PRO A 110 -6.91 -9.45 -10.58
C PRO A 110 -7.56 -8.09 -10.31
N THR A 111 -8.15 -7.48 -11.34
CA THR A 111 -8.98 -6.26 -11.40
C THR A 111 -9.85 -6.34 -12.65
N HIS A 112 -10.70 -5.35 -12.95
CA HIS A 112 -11.68 -5.45 -14.05
C HIS A 112 -11.74 -4.21 -14.96
N GLU A 113 -10.70 -3.40 -15.05
CA GLU A 113 -10.67 -2.18 -15.88
C GLU A 113 -11.15 -2.47 -17.30
N GLU A 114 -10.63 -3.53 -17.91
CA GLU A 114 -10.94 -3.93 -19.28
C GLU A 114 -12.44 -4.29 -19.45
N MET A 115 -12.96 -5.06 -18.52
CA MET A 115 -14.34 -5.55 -18.60
C MET A 115 -15.35 -4.44 -18.42
N PHE A 116 -15.10 -3.51 -17.48
CA PHE A 116 -15.93 -2.32 -17.31
C PHE A 116 -15.89 -1.43 -18.56
N THR A 117 -14.71 -1.22 -19.14
CA THR A 117 -14.53 -0.44 -20.36
C THR A 117 -15.33 -1.04 -21.53
N LEU A 118 -15.25 -2.36 -21.72
CA LEU A 118 -15.98 -3.06 -22.80
C LEU A 118 -17.49 -3.02 -22.58
N LEU A 119 -17.97 -3.17 -21.34
CA LEU A 119 -19.40 -3.09 -21.04
C LEU A 119 -19.95 -1.69 -21.34
N VAL A 120 -19.24 -0.63 -20.93
CA VAL A 120 -19.64 0.76 -21.21
C VAL A 120 -19.62 1.03 -22.72
N LYS A 121 -18.59 0.55 -23.44
CA LYS A 121 -18.51 0.65 -24.90
C LYS A 121 -19.70 0.01 -25.62
N ASP A 122 -20.18 -1.11 -25.11
CA ASP A 122 -21.32 -1.83 -25.70
C ASP A 122 -22.65 -1.10 -25.48
N LEU A 123 -22.80 -0.41 -24.34
CA LEU A 123 -24.07 0.16 -23.90
C LEU A 123 -24.21 1.66 -24.18
N TYR A 124 -23.11 2.42 -24.21
CA TYR A 124 -23.14 3.88 -24.27
C TYR A 124 -22.41 4.43 -25.50
N SER A 125 -23.03 5.42 -26.16
CA SER A 125 -22.51 6.03 -27.37
C SER A 125 -22.55 7.56 -27.40
N SER A 126 -23.09 8.21 -26.37
CA SER A 126 -23.29 9.65 -26.33
C SER A 126 -22.70 10.27 -25.06
N TYR A 127 -22.15 11.49 -25.18
CA TYR A 127 -21.71 12.28 -24.02
C TYR A 127 -22.83 12.54 -23.00
N LYS A 128 -24.10 12.43 -23.41
CA LYS A 128 -25.26 12.60 -22.52
C LYS A 128 -25.43 11.45 -21.53
N ASP A 129 -24.78 10.32 -21.78
CA ASP A 129 -24.80 9.15 -20.91
C ASP A 129 -23.77 9.26 -19.78
N LEU A 130 -22.91 10.29 -19.84
CA LEU A 130 -21.81 10.52 -18.90
C LEU A 130 -22.06 11.81 -18.08
N PRO A 131 -21.55 11.95 -16.84
CA PRO A 131 -20.63 10.99 -16.18
C PRO A 131 -21.36 9.72 -15.71
N LEU A 132 -20.63 8.60 -15.69
CA LEU A 132 -21.11 7.32 -15.20
C LEU A 132 -20.15 6.77 -14.15
N TYR A 133 -20.67 6.38 -12.99
CA TYR A 133 -19.92 5.69 -11.94
C TYR A 133 -20.55 4.32 -11.71
N ILE A 134 -19.77 3.27 -11.89
CA ILE A 134 -20.21 1.88 -11.67
C ILE A 134 -19.18 1.14 -10.85
N TYR A 135 -19.62 0.24 -9.97
CA TYR A 135 -18.73 -0.50 -9.07
C TYR A 135 -19.22 -1.91 -8.83
N GLN A 136 -18.34 -2.75 -8.32
CA GLN A 136 -18.69 -4.07 -7.80
C GLN A 136 -18.00 -4.34 -6.47
N ILE A 137 -18.51 -5.32 -5.73
CA ILE A 137 -17.85 -5.95 -4.60
C ILE A 137 -17.68 -7.42 -4.97
N GLN A 138 -16.44 -7.83 -5.27
CA GLN A 138 -16.16 -9.11 -5.94
C GLN A 138 -14.82 -9.68 -5.47
N ASN A 139 -14.72 -11.02 -5.50
CA ASN A 139 -13.45 -11.69 -5.29
C ASN A 139 -12.45 -11.33 -6.39
N LYS A 140 -11.22 -11.09 -5.98
CA LYS A 140 -10.05 -10.90 -6.83
C LYS A 140 -9.04 -12.00 -6.56
N TYR A 141 -8.21 -12.27 -7.56
CA TYR A 141 -7.26 -13.36 -7.55
C TYR A 141 -5.90 -12.84 -7.99
N ARG A 142 -4.89 -13.08 -7.15
CA ARG A 142 -3.49 -12.77 -7.46
C ARG A 142 -2.62 -13.93 -7.00
N ASP A 143 -1.77 -14.45 -7.87
CA ASP A 143 -0.87 -15.56 -7.52
C ASP A 143 0.31 -15.07 -6.67
N GLU A 144 -0.02 -14.55 -5.51
CA GLU A 144 0.92 -14.00 -4.55
C GLU A 144 1.95 -15.07 -4.15
N ALA A 145 3.22 -14.82 -4.43
CA ALA A 145 4.30 -15.76 -4.17
C ALA A 145 4.48 -16.07 -2.68
N ARG A 146 4.22 -15.08 -1.81
CA ARG A 146 4.38 -15.19 -0.36
C ARG A 146 3.17 -14.62 0.39
N PRO A 147 2.01 -15.31 0.35
CA PRO A 147 0.85 -14.88 1.13
C PRO A 147 1.20 -14.95 2.63
N ARG A 148 0.86 -13.89 3.36
CA ARG A 148 1.22 -13.74 4.78
C ARG A 148 0.20 -12.90 5.55
N ALA A 149 0.33 -12.87 6.86
CA ALA A 149 -0.52 -12.06 7.75
C ALA A 149 -2.04 -12.29 7.56
N GLY A 150 -2.44 -13.52 7.24
CA GLY A 150 -3.86 -13.90 7.13
C GLY A 150 -4.58 -13.19 5.98
N LEU A 151 -5.59 -12.39 6.32
CA LEU A 151 -6.40 -11.66 5.33
C LEU A 151 -5.75 -10.36 4.85
N LEU A 152 -4.59 -9.94 5.39
CA LEU A 152 -3.91 -8.73 4.95
C LEU A 152 -3.28 -8.91 3.57
N ARG A 153 -2.72 -10.10 3.28
CA ARG A 153 -2.12 -10.41 1.98
C ARG A 153 -2.41 -11.85 1.57
N GLY A 154 -3.47 -12.02 0.81
CA GLY A 154 -3.96 -13.32 0.32
C GLY A 154 -3.94 -13.44 -1.20
N ARG A 155 -4.22 -14.66 -1.67
CA ARG A 155 -4.36 -15.00 -3.11
C ARG A 155 -5.78 -14.82 -3.63
N GLU A 156 -6.76 -14.95 -2.76
CA GLU A 156 -8.18 -14.67 -3.03
C GLU A 156 -8.70 -13.72 -1.94
N PHE A 157 -9.29 -12.61 -2.35
CA PHE A 157 -9.76 -11.58 -1.44
C PHE A 157 -10.92 -10.79 -2.05
N VAL A 158 -11.78 -10.22 -1.20
CA VAL A 158 -12.88 -9.36 -1.65
C VAL A 158 -12.38 -7.94 -1.79
N MET A 159 -12.61 -7.36 -2.96
CA MET A 159 -12.33 -5.96 -3.28
C MET A 159 -13.63 -5.26 -3.71
N LYS A 160 -13.82 -4.03 -3.29
CA LYS A 160 -14.69 -3.09 -3.99
C LYS A 160 -13.84 -2.38 -5.03
N ASP A 161 -14.18 -2.54 -6.28
CA ASP A 161 -13.58 -1.79 -7.38
C ASP A 161 -14.66 -0.98 -8.09
N SER A 162 -14.40 0.34 -8.20
CA SER A 162 -15.28 1.31 -8.85
C SER A 162 -14.54 1.97 -10.00
N TYR A 163 -15.29 2.35 -11.00
CA TYR A 163 -14.77 2.99 -12.21
C TYR A 163 -15.66 4.17 -12.59
N SER A 164 -15.00 5.29 -12.92
CA SER A 164 -15.67 6.46 -13.47
C SER A 164 -15.39 6.58 -14.96
N PHE A 165 -16.40 7.01 -15.71
CA PHE A 165 -16.33 7.32 -17.14
C PHE A 165 -16.81 8.73 -17.34
N THR A 166 -15.96 9.59 -17.93
CA THR A 166 -16.25 11.01 -18.11
C THR A 166 -15.79 11.50 -19.49
N VAL A 167 -16.32 12.60 -19.95
CA VAL A 167 -16.02 13.11 -21.29
C VAL A 167 -14.64 13.78 -21.38
N ASP A 168 -14.15 14.32 -20.27
CA ASP A 168 -12.94 15.11 -20.22
C ASP A 168 -12.20 14.98 -18.86
N ASP A 169 -11.07 15.67 -18.75
CA ASP A 169 -10.21 15.62 -17.58
C ASP A 169 -10.79 16.40 -16.39
N GLU A 170 -11.67 17.39 -16.62
CA GLU A 170 -12.39 18.09 -15.55
C GLU A 170 -13.39 17.16 -14.88
N GLY A 171 -14.21 16.45 -15.65
CA GLY A 171 -15.12 15.43 -15.13
C GLY A 171 -14.39 14.27 -14.44
N LEU A 172 -13.20 13.88 -14.95
CA LEU A 172 -12.36 12.90 -14.29
C LEU A 172 -11.90 13.40 -12.91
N ASN A 173 -11.49 14.65 -12.80
CA ASN A 173 -11.08 15.24 -11.52
C ASN A 173 -12.25 15.31 -10.52
N GLU A 174 -13.45 15.71 -10.97
CA GLU A 174 -14.66 15.72 -10.13
C GLU A 174 -14.99 14.33 -9.61
N ALA A 175 -14.93 13.30 -10.48
CA ALA A 175 -15.14 11.91 -10.11
C ALA A 175 -14.11 11.42 -9.09
N TYR A 176 -12.85 11.81 -9.26
CA TYR A 176 -11.76 11.48 -8.37
C TYR A 176 -11.98 12.05 -6.97
N GLU A 177 -12.31 13.35 -6.87
CA GLU A 177 -12.54 13.99 -5.58
C GLU A 177 -13.81 13.45 -4.88
N ALA A 178 -14.86 13.10 -5.63
CA ALA A 178 -16.05 12.45 -5.09
C ALA A 178 -15.73 11.09 -4.46
N HIS A 179 -14.93 10.26 -5.14
CA HIS A 179 -14.49 8.96 -4.62
C HIS A 179 -13.54 9.14 -3.43
N ARG A 180 -12.61 10.09 -3.50
CA ARG A 180 -11.70 10.43 -2.41
C ARG A 180 -12.44 10.78 -1.12
N ALA A 181 -13.44 11.65 -1.23
CA ALA A 181 -14.28 12.02 -0.09
C ALA A 181 -15.13 10.84 0.42
N ALA A 182 -15.66 9.99 -0.47
CA ALA A 182 -16.38 8.79 -0.07
C ALA A 182 -15.49 7.80 0.70
N TYR A 183 -14.23 7.62 0.29
CA TYR A 183 -13.26 6.76 0.97
C TYR A 183 -12.96 7.23 2.39
N GLN A 184 -12.76 8.54 2.57
CA GLN A 184 -12.57 9.10 3.91
C GLN A 184 -13.77 8.79 4.82
N ARG A 185 -15.01 8.90 4.32
CA ARG A 185 -16.21 8.56 5.08
C ARG A 185 -16.31 7.07 5.36
N ILE A 186 -15.98 6.22 4.38
CA ILE A 186 -15.94 4.75 4.55
C ILE A 186 -15.00 4.39 5.70
N PHE A 187 -13.73 4.83 5.64
CA PHE A 187 -12.74 4.46 6.65
C PHE A 187 -13.08 5.03 8.02
N ASN A 188 -13.58 6.27 8.11
CA ASN A 188 -14.06 6.83 9.36
C ASN A 188 -15.22 6.00 9.96
N ARG A 189 -16.19 5.55 9.15
CA ARG A 189 -17.29 4.69 9.61
C ARG A 189 -16.82 3.30 10.01
N LEU A 190 -15.74 2.80 9.44
CA LEU A 190 -15.09 1.55 9.81
C LEU A 190 -14.23 1.67 11.07
N GLY A 191 -14.01 2.90 11.57
CA GLY A 191 -13.12 3.17 12.71
C GLY A 191 -11.63 2.99 12.35
N LEU A 192 -11.28 3.19 11.10
CA LEU A 192 -9.90 3.13 10.60
C LEU A 192 -9.38 4.54 10.33
N ASP A 193 -8.45 4.98 11.13
CA ASP A 193 -7.68 6.18 10.83
C ASP A 193 -6.83 5.94 9.58
N THR A 194 -6.91 6.85 8.61
CA THR A 194 -6.12 6.74 7.39
C THR A 194 -5.34 8.00 7.09
N VAL A 195 -4.14 7.80 6.58
CA VAL A 195 -3.31 8.85 5.99
C VAL A 195 -3.38 8.69 4.47
N ILE A 196 -3.71 9.77 3.77
CA ILE A 196 -3.71 9.78 2.30
C ILE A 196 -2.31 10.15 1.86
N VAL A 197 -1.69 9.27 1.08
CA VAL A 197 -0.34 9.46 0.57
C VAL A 197 -0.35 9.56 -0.96
N THR A 198 0.47 10.43 -1.51
CA THR A 198 0.74 10.44 -2.94
C THR A 198 1.47 9.14 -3.29
N ALA A 199 0.99 8.47 -4.33
CA ALA A 199 1.52 7.19 -4.78
C ALA A 199 1.89 7.22 -6.27
N GLN A 200 2.62 6.21 -6.70
CA GLN A 200 2.92 5.99 -8.11
C GLN A 200 1.85 5.08 -8.73
N SER A 201 1.46 5.39 -9.97
CA SER A 201 0.40 4.64 -10.66
C SER A 201 0.87 3.27 -11.19
N GLY A 202 2.18 3.03 -11.33
CA GLY A 202 2.77 1.78 -11.80
C GLY A 202 2.16 1.27 -13.11
N ALA A 203 1.97 -0.04 -13.22
CA ALA A 203 1.35 -0.70 -14.38
C ALA A 203 -0.10 -0.25 -14.67
N MET A 204 -0.81 0.30 -13.68
CA MET A 204 -2.14 0.87 -13.88
C MET A 204 -2.12 2.07 -14.82
N GLY A 205 -1.04 2.87 -14.78
CA GLY A 205 -0.88 4.09 -15.54
C GLY A 205 -1.74 5.24 -15.00
N GLY A 206 -1.65 6.40 -15.63
CA GLY A 206 -2.41 7.58 -15.26
C GLY A 206 -1.54 8.71 -14.71
N SER A 207 -2.17 9.86 -14.43
CA SER A 207 -1.48 11.10 -14.07
C SER A 207 -1.47 11.41 -12.58
N ARG A 208 -2.36 10.80 -11.79
CA ARG A 208 -2.49 11.00 -10.35
C ARG A 208 -2.94 9.71 -9.67
N SER A 209 -2.35 9.44 -8.52
CA SER A 209 -2.67 8.29 -7.70
C SER A 209 -2.48 8.62 -6.23
N GLU A 210 -3.41 8.17 -5.38
CA GLU A 210 -3.35 8.32 -3.92
C GLU A 210 -3.76 7.03 -3.23
N GLU A 211 -3.00 6.64 -2.21
CA GLU A 211 -3.30 5.53 -1.33
C GLU A 211 -3.84 6.00 0.02
N PHE A 212 -4.73 5.21 0.58
CA PHE A 212 -5.26 5.38 1.93
C PHE A 212 -4.58 4.34 2.83
N LEU A 213 -3.58 4.78 3.57
CA LEU A 213 -2.79 3.92 4.45
C LEU A 213 -3.31 4.02 5.88
N HIS A 214 -3.59 2.87 6.51
CA HIS A 214 -3.86 2.80 7.95
C HIS A 214 -2.53 2.64 8.70
N PRO A 215 -2.10 3.66 9.49
CA PRO A 215 -0.83 3.61 10.21
C PRO A 215 -0.84 2.50 11.26
N THR A 216 0.08 1.56 11.14
CA THR A 216 0.23 0.44 12.08
C THR A 216 1.63 -0.18 11.96
N PRO A 217 2.23 -0.64 13.08
CA PRO A 217 3.55 -1.30 13.05
C PRO A 217 3.60 -2.58 12.21
N VAL A 218 2.46 -3.26 12.03
CA VAL A 218 2.37 -4.48 11.21
C VAL A 218 2.15 -4.19 9.73
N GLY A 219 2.06 -2.91 9.34
CA GLY A 219 1.94 -2.49 7.95
C GLY A 219 3.12 -2.94 7.10
N GLU A 220 2.87 -3.24 5.83
CA GLU A 220 3.91 -3.65 4.88
C GLU A 220 4.52 -2.45 4.17
N ASP A 221 3.73 -1.41 3.94
CA ASP A 221 4.13 -0.24 3.19
C ASP A 221 4.81 0.78 4.09
N THR A 222 5.95 1.30 3.63
CA THR A 222 6.66 2.39 4.31
C THR A 222 6.31 3.69 3.62
N PHE A 223 5.86 4.65 4.39
CA PHE A 223 5.57 6.00 3.92
C PHE A 223 6.20 7.03 4.84
N VAL A 224 6.33 8.25 4.36
CA VAL A 224 6.79 9.38 5.16
C VAL A 224 5.69 10.42 5.30
N ARG A 225 5.71 11.11 6.43
CA ARG A 225 4.78 12.21 6.71
C ARG A 225 5.46 13.32 7.50
N SER A 226 4.94 14.55 7.38
CA SER A 226 5.28 15.65 8.26
C SER A 226 4.22 15.85 9.35
N ALA A 227 4.57 16.57 10.40
CA ALA A 227 3.62 16.92 11.45
C ALA A 227 2.46 17.82 10.95
N SER A 228 2.64 18.53 9.84
CA SER A 228 1.70 19.51 9.30
C SER A 228 0.86 18.98 8.11
N GLY A 229 0.93 17.69 7.78
CA GLY A 229 -0.01 17.04 6.89
C GLY A 229 0.52 16.55 5.54
N TYR A 230 1.79 16.81 5.18
CA TYR A 230 2.38 16.12 4.02
C TYR A 230 2.50 14.62 4.28
N ALA A 231 2.15 13.81 3.29
CA ALA A 231 2.40 12.38 3.33
C ALA A 231 2.58 11.82 1.91
N ALA A 232 3.53 10.92 1.74
CA ALA A 232 3.81 10.26 0.47
C ALA A 232 4.48 8.89 0.71
N ASN A 233 4.29 7.98 -0.25
CA ASN A 233 5.14 6.79 -0.33
C ASN A 233 6.58 7.24 -0.58
N VAL A 234 7.55 6.48 -0.08
CA VAL A 234 8.98 6.84 -0.16
C VAL A 234 9.38 7.13 -1.60
N GLU A 235 8.91 6.31 -2.54
CA GLU A 235 9.22 6.43 -3.97
C GLU A 235 8.62 7.69 -4.61
N ALA A 236 7.54 8.24 -4.05
CA ALA A 236 6.83 9.40 -4.57
C ALA A 236 7.31 10.74 -3.96
N VAL A 237 8.23 10.71 -3.01
CA VAL A 237 8.78 11.94 -2.40
C VAL A 237 9.67 12.66 -3.40
N THR A 238 9.39 13.94 -3.64
CA THR A 238 10.31 14.81 -4.38
C THR A 238 11.29 15.50 -3.43
N THR A 239 12.54 15.57 -3.82
CA THR A 239 13.58 16.19 -3.00
C THR A 239 13.47 17.71 -3.02
N VAL A 240 13.56 18.36 -1.86
CA VAL A 240 13.73 19.81 -1.80
C VAL A 240 15.12 20.16 -2.35
N VAL A 241 15.16 20.77 -3.52
CA VAL A 241 16.41 21.12 -4.19
C VAL A 241 17.07 22.29 -3.44
N PRO A 242 18.30 22.13 -2.94
CA PRO A 242 19.04 23.26 -2.37
C PRO A 242 19.33 24.35 -3.42
N ALA A 243 19.62 25.56 -2.97
CA ALA A 243 19.98 26.64 -3.88
C ALA A 243 21.38 26.42 -4.49
N ASP A 244 21.58 26.90 -5.71
CA ASP A 244 22.90 26.94 -6.36
C ASP A 244 23.92 27.67 -5.50
N ILE A 245 25.16 27.20 -5.55
CA ILE A 245 26.28 27.72 -4.77
C ILE A 245 27.20 28.55 -5.68
N ASP A 246 27.61 29.73 -5.20
CA ASP A 246 28.66 30.49 -5.88
C ASP A 246 30.01 29.78 -5.70
N PHE A 247 30.65 29.48 -6.81
CA PHE A 247 31.92 28.77 -6.87
C PHE A 247 33.10 29.61 -7.42
N THR A 248 32.91 30.91 -7.52
CA THR A 248 33.90 31.83 -8.10
C THR A 248 35.27 31.70 -7.42
N ASP A 249 35.29 31.53 -6.10
CA ASP A 249 36.49 31.40 -5.30
C ASP A 249 36.92 29.94 -5.04
N THR A 250 36.18 28.95 -5.59
CA THR A 250 36.52 27.55 -5.41
C THR A 250 37.78 27.18 -6.18
N PRO A 251 38.82 26.58 -5.57
CA PRO A 251 40.04 26.16 -6.25
C PRO A 251 39.78 25.25 -7.43
N ALA A 252 40.74 25.18 -8.34
CA ALA A 252 40.66 24.24 -9.46
C ALA A 252 40.65 22.80 -8.93
N ALA A 253 39.98 21.90 -9.69
CA ALA A 253 39.97 20.49 -9.38
C ALA A 253 41.39 19.90 -9.42
N ILE A 254 41.67 19.01 -8.48
CA ILE A 254 42.98 18.37 -8.34
C ILE A 254 42.83 16.86 -8.13
N VAL A 255 43.62 16.07 -8.88
CA VAL A 255 43.71 14.61 -8.67
C VAL A 255 44.73 14.31 -7.59
N LEU A 256 44.36 13.46 -6.64
CA LEU A 256 45.14 13.10 -5.47
C LEU A 256 45.32 11.59 -5.39
N ASP A 257 46.48 11.16 -4.88
CA ASP A 257 46.73 9.76 -4.58
C ASP A 257 46.03 9.40 -3.25
N THR A 258 45.18 8.41 -3.31
CA THR A 258 44.37 7.90 -2.19
C THR A 258 44.31 6.36 -2.29
N PRO A 259 45.46 5.70 -2.07
CA PRO A 259 45.57 4.26 -2.20
C PRO A 259 44.67 3.55 -1.18
N GLU A 260 44.08 2.41 -1.57
CA GLU A 260 43.25 1.57 -0.68
C GLU A 260 42.02 2.27 -0.05
N SER A 261 41.42 3.24 -0.79
CA SER A 261 40.23 3.97 -0.32
C SER A 261 39.00 3.76 -1.25
N PRO A 262 38.54 2.50 -1.43
CA PRO A 262 37.43 2.21 -2.34
C PRO A 262 36.03 2.49 -1.74
N THR A 263 35.94 2.93 -0.50
CA THR A 263 34.68 3.28 0.18
C THR A 263 34.69 4.73 0.62
N ILE A 264 33.51 5.33 0.82
CA ILE A 264 33.39 6.71 1.32
C ILE A 264 34.08 6.85 2.68
N GLU A 265 33.93 5.90 3.58
CA GLU A 265 34.58 5.92 4.89
C GLU A 265 36.11 5.95 4.78
N THR A 266 36.69 5.07 3.96
CA THR A 266 38.14 5.03 3.77
C THR A 266 38.66 6.25 3.01
N LEU A 267 37.88 6.79 2.06
CA LEU A 267 38.20 8.03 1.36
C LEU A 267 38.25 9.22 2.31
N VAL A 268 37.22 9.40 3.13
CA VAL A 268 37.15 10.48 4.12
C VAL A 268 38.33 10.40 5.11
N ALA A 269 38.62 9.21 5.62
CA ALA A 269 39.75 9.00 6.52
C ALA A 269 41.09 9.37 5.87
N GLN A 270 41.35 8.89 4.65
CA GLN A 270 42.60 9.19 3.93
C GLN A 270 42.75 10.66 3.52
N MET A 271 41.64 11.26 3.07
CA MET A 271 41.67 12.69 2.71
C MET A 271 42.02 13.56 3.93
N ASN A 272 41.46 13.25 5.10
CA ASN A 272 41.73 13.97 6.33
C ASN A 272 43.16 13.73 6.89
N ASP A 273 43.71 12.55 6.63
CA ASP A 273 45.08 12.21 7.05
C ASP A 273 46.16 12.77 6.11
N LEU A 274 45.98 12.51 4.79
CA LEU A 274 47.04 12.81 3.80
C LEU A 274 46.90 14.20 3.15
N HIS A 275 45.65 14.71 3.02
CA HIS A 275 45.36 15.91 2.24
C HIS A 275 44.50 16.96 2.98
N PRO A 276 44.65 17.19 4.29
CA PRO A 276 43.77 18.06 5.06
C PRO A 276 43.75 19.53 4.58
N GLN A 277 44.81 19.97 3.88
CA GLN A 277 44.94 21.33 3.34
C GLN A 277 44.11 21.54 2.06
N VAL A 278 43.67 20.48 1.36
CA VAL A 278 42.99 20.58 0.07
C VAL A 278 41.53 20.89 0.26
N THR A 279 40.90 20.33 1.28
CA THR A 279 39.47 20.47 1.57
C THR A 279 39.10 21.71 2.39
N GLY A 280 40.11 22.46 2.85
CA GLY A 280 39.91 23.67 3.68
C GLY A 280 39.42 23.39 5.10
N GLY A 281 39.41 22.12 5.51
CA GLY A 281 38.95 21.63 6.80
C GLY A 281 38.76 20.12 6.81
N GLU A 282 38.12 19.59 7.87
CA GLU A 282 37.80 18.18 7.96
C GLU A 282 36.73 17.81 6.92
N LEU A 283 37.06 16.89 6.02
CA LEU A 283 36.15 16.35 5.04
C LEU A 283 35.12 15.44 5.72
N THR A 284 33.85 15.58 5.35
CA THR A 284 32.75 14.70 5.78
C THR A 284 32.21 13.89 4.59
N ALA A 285 31.44 12.84 4.86
CA ALA A 285 30.82 12.04 3.81
C ALA A 285 29.87 12.86 2.91
N GLU A 286 29.18 13.86 3.47
CA GLU A 286 28.28 14.76 2.75
C GLU A 286 28.99 15.57 1.64
N GLN A 287 30.29 15.81 1.80
CA GLN A 287 31.12 16.56 0.84
C GLN A 287 31.74 15.65 -0.24
N THR A 288 31.46 14.36 -0.19
CA THR A 288 31.90 13.41 -1.21
C THR A 288 30.76 13.11 -2.19
N LEU A 289 31.10 12.85 -3.45
CA LEU A 289 30.16 12.42 -4.49
C LEU A 289 30.38 10.94 -4.79
N LYS A 290 29.42 10.12 -4.44
CA LYS A 290 29.41 8.70 -4.77
C LYS A 290 28.75 8.50 -6.13
N CYS A 291 29.44 7.88 -7.08
CA CYS A 291 28.91 7.53 -8.38
C CYS A 291 28.46 6.06 -8.37
N PHE A 292 27.15 5.85 -8.40
CA PHE A 292 26.54 4.53 -8.49
C PHE A 292 26.31 4.17 -9.97
N VAL A 293 26.62 2.94 -10.36
CA VAL A 293 26.31 2.39 -11.69
C VAL A 293 25.25 1.33 -11.54
N GLY A 294 24.14 1.51 -12.25
CA GLY A 294 23.01 0.59 -12.31
C GLY A 294 22.75 0.09 -13.72
N ALA A 295 21.89 -0.90 -13.82
CA ALA A 295 21.35 -1.44 -15.05
C ALA A 295 19.83 -1.38 -15.04
N VAL A 296 19.25 -0.85 -16.10
CA VAL A 296 17.82 -0.95 -16.40
C VAL A 296 17.62 -2.18 -17.29
N ILE A 297 16.75 -3.09 -16.83
CA ILE A 297 16.30 -4.23 -17.61
C ILE A 297 15.00 -3.82 -18.30
N THR A 298 15.03 -3.78 -19.62
CA THR A 298 13.86 -3.40 -20.42
C THR A 298 12.87 -4.55 -20.52
N PRO A 299 11.60 -4.31 -20.90
CA PRO A 299 10.61 -5.37 -21.13
C PRO A 299 11.06 -6.43 -22.15
N ALA A 300 11.98 -6.08 -23.04
CA ALA A 300 12.59 -7.02 -23.99
C ALA A 300 13.77 -7.82 -23.41
N GLY A 301 14.10 -7.63 -22.12
CA GLY A 301 15.24 -8.28 -21.46
C GLY A 301 16.61 -7.64 -21.81
N GLU A 302 16.63 -6.49 -22.47
CA GLU A 302 17.85 -5.75 -22.76
C GLU A 302 18.35 -5.01 -21.52
N ARG A 303 19.66 -5.09 -21.23
CA ARG A 303 20.30 -4.38 -20.11
C ARG A 303 20.94 -3.09 -20.60
N LYS A 304 20.49 -1.95 -20.07
CA LYS A 304 21.03 -0.61 -20.37
C LYS A 304 21.62 -0.01 -19.10
N LEU A 305 22.93 0.31 -19.14
CA LEU A 305 23.60 0.90 -18.00
C LEU A 305 23.30 2.38 -17.88
N PHE A 306 23.29 2.86 -16.65
CA PHE A 306 23.27 4.27 -16.26
C PHE A 306 24.21 4.49 -15.08
N ALA A 307 24.61 5.73 -14.86
CA ALA A 307 25.32 6.13 -13.66
C ALA A 307 24.58 7.30 -13.01
N VAL A 308 24.61 7.36 -11.67
CA VAL A 308 24.04 8.49 -10.90
C VAL A 308 24.99 8.92 -9.79
N GLY A 309 25.24 10.23 -9.73
CA GLY A 309 25.98 10.88 -8.64
C GLY A 309 25.07 11.24 -7.48
N VAL A 310 25.41 10.78 -6.28
CA VAL A 310 24.68 11.05 -5.04
C VAL A 310 25.65 11.52 -3.96
N PRO A 311 25.21 12.34 -2.96
CA PRO A 311 26.04 12.67 -1.82
C PRO A 311 26.52 11.39 -1.09
N GLY A 312 27.78 11.35 -0.67
CA GLY A 312 28.39 10.12 -0.17
C GLY A 312 27.84 9.63 1.17
N ASP A 313 27.16 10.48 1.91
CA ASP A 313 26.41 10.09 3.12
C ASP A 313 25.07 9.39 2.83
N ARG A 314 24.59 9.41 1.56
CA ARG A 314 23.31 8.83 1.15
C ARG A 314 23.48 7.49 0.44
N GLU A 315 22.51 6.59 0.62
CA GLU A 315 22.41 5.37 -0.18
C GLU A 315 21.46 5.57 -1.37
N VAL A 316 21.70 4.79 -2.43
CA VAL A 316 20.80 4.77 -3.60
C VAL A 316 19.63 3.85 -3.30
N ASP A 317 18.41 4.37 -3.45
CA ASP A 317 17.17 3.63 -3.38
C ASP A 317 16.74 3.22 -4.80
N LEU A 318 16.87 1.93 -5.10
CA LEU A 318 16.57 1.41 -6.44
C LEU A 318 15.09 1.56 -6.81
N GLY A 319 14.18 1.50 -5.84
CA GLY A 319 12.75 1.73 -6.09
C GLY A 319 12.48 3.17 -6.57
N ARG A 320 13.13 4.16 -5.95
CA ARG A 320 13.04 5.56 -6.41
C ARG A 320 13.64 5.76 -7.79
N VAL A 321 14.76 5.12 -8.06
CA VAL A 321 15.40 5.14 -9.38
C VAL A 321 14.48 4.54 -10.43
N GLU A 322 13.91 3.36 -10.19
CA GLU A 322 13.05 2.62 -11.11
C GLU A 322 11.86 3.45 -11.59
N VAL A 323 11.23 4.17 -10.67
CA VAL A 323 10.09 5.05 -10.97
C VAL A 323 10.42 6.12 -12.01
N ASN A 324 11.63 6.68 -11.95
CA ASN A 324 11.97 7.91 -12.70
C ASN A 324 12.86 7.67 -13.92
N ILE A 325 13.70 6.64 -13.89
CA ILE A 325 14.77 6.46 -14.88
C ILE A 325 14.25 6.07 -16.27
N GLY A 326 13.15 5.32 -16.36
CA GLY A 326 12.58 4.90 -17.64
C GLY A 326 12.28 6.08 -18.56
N ALA A 327 11.63 7.12 -18.03
CA ALA A 327 11.31 8.33 -18.76
C ALA A 327 12.57 9.10 -19.19
N LEU A 328 13.58 9.19 -18.32
CA LEU A 328 14.84 9.87 -18.61
C LEU A 328 15.66 9.15 -19.70
N MET A 329 15.61 7.82 -19.73
CA MET A 329 16.29 7.01 -20.75
C MET A 329 15.45 6.74 -22.00
N GLY A 330 14.20 7.24 -22.06
CA GLY A 330 13.29 6.99 -23.17
C GLY A 330 12.85 5.53 -23.29
N ILE A 331 12.80 4.79 -22.17
CA ILE A 331 12.39 3.39 -22.09
C ILE A 331 10.94 3.36 -21.64
N GLY A 332 10.08 2.79 -22.48
CA GLY A 332 8.67 2.56 -22.15
C GLY A 332 8.43 1.15 -21.63
N GLY A 333 7.29 0.95 -20.94
CA GLY A 333 6.89 -0.32 -20.33
C GLY A 333 7.47 -0.52 -18.93
N GLU A 334 7.17 -1.66 -18.35
CA GLU A 334 7.69 -2.04 -17.02
C GLU A 334 9.18 -2.34 -17.11
N ILE A 335 9.96 -1.73 -16.24
CA ILE A 335 11.40 -1.91 -16.17
C ILE A 335 11.79 -2.44 -14.80
N GLU A 336 12.91 -3.12 -14.71
CA GLU A 336 13.53 -3.50 -13.45
C GLU A 336 14.89 -2.79 -13.33
N VAL A 337 15.25 -2.35 -12.15
CA VAL A 337 16.51 -1.67 -11.88
C VAL A 337 17.33 -2.46 -10.88
N GLU A 338 18.58 -2.72 -11.22
CA GLU A 338 19.52 -3.38 -10.32
C GLU A 338 20.90 -2.71 -10.36
N ALA A 339 21.75 -3.02 -9.38
CA ALA A 339 23.14 -2.61 -9.42
C ALA A 339 23.86 -3.29 -10.60
N ALA A 340 24.75 -2.57 -11.26
CA ALA A 340 25.55 -3.14 -12.33
C ALA A 340 26.39 -4.32 -11.83
N SER A 341 26.38 -5.41 -12.57
CA SER A 341 27.15 -6.60 -12.26
C SER A 341 28.64 -6.38 -12.55
N GLU A 342 29.49 -7.26 -12.01
CA GLU A 342 30.92 -7.23 -12.34
C GLU A 342 31.18 -7.43 -13.85
N GLU A 343 30.31 -8.18 -14.54
CA GLU A 343 30.40 -8.38 -15.98
C GLU A 343 30.07 -7.10 -16.76
N ASP A 344 29.11 -6.32 -16.25
CA ASP A 344 28.77 -5.03 -16.82
C ASP A 344 29.91 -4.04 -16.66
N LEU A 345 30.51 -3.94 -15.48
CA LEU A 345 31.65 -3.06 -15.23
C LEU A 345 32.89 -3.43 -16.05
N LYS A 346 33.17 -4.71 -16.25
CA LYS A 346 34.31 -5.18 -17.05
C LYS A 346 34.26 -4.74 -18.52
N LYS A 347 33.10 -4.41 -19.04
CA LYS A 347 32.95 -3.89 -20.40
C LYS A 347 33.52 -2.48 -20.57
N PHE A 348 33.72 -1.78 -19.47
CA PHE A 348 34.15 -0.37 -19.43
C PHE A 348 35.32 -0.20 -18.47
N PRO A 349 36.57 -0.18 -18.97
CA PRO A 349 37.78 -0.05 -18.13
C PRO A 349 37.81 1.20 -17.24
N GLN A 350 37.02 2.23 -17.60
CA GLN A 350 36.90 3.48 -16.84
C GLN A 350 36.07 3.32 -15.57
N LEU A 351 35.26 2.26 -15.48
CA LEU A 351 34.44 1.98 -14.30
C LEU A 351 35.22 1.23 -13.22
N VAL A 352 36.21 1.89 -12.65
CA VAL A 352 37.05 1.32 -11.59
C VAL A 352 36.28 1.28 -10.29
N LYS A 353 35.81 0.11 -9.90
CA LYS A 353 34.99 -0.07 -8.67
C LYS A 353 35.70 0.54 -7.46
N GLY A 354 35.01 1.39 -6.71
CA GLY A 354 35.51 2.14 -5.58
C GLY A 354 36.17 3.50 -5.93
N TYR A 355 36.39 3.77 -7.23
CA TYR A 355 37.04 4.99 -7.73
C TYR A 355 36.29 5.62 -8.91
N ILE A 356 35.02 5.31 -9.07
CA ILE A 356 34.17 5.86 -10.15
C ILE A 356 33.82 7.31 -9.85
N GLY A 357 34.05 8.18 -10.82
CA GLY A 357 33.71 9.60 -10.75
C GLY A 357 32.87 10.06 -11.95
N PRO A 358 32.38 11.31 -11.97
CA PRO A 358 31.69 11.89 -13.11
C PRO A 358 32.60 12.00 -14.34
N GLY A 359 32.00 12.28 -15.50
CA GLY A 359 32.73 12.33 -16.79
C GLY A 359 32.57 11.04 -17.61
N LEU A 360 31.53 10.26 -17.34
CA LEU A 360 31.18 9.06 -18.11
C LEU A 360 30.38 9.38 -19.38
N THR A 361 29.97 10.64 -19.58
CA THR A 361 29.18 11.07 -20.73
C THR A 361 30.03 11.40 -21.96
N LEU A 362 29.42 11.34 -23.15
CA LEU A 362 30.06 11.54 -24.44
C LEU A 362 30.80 12.88 -24.62
N ASP A 363 30.28 13.94 -23.99
CA ASP A 363 30.69 15.32 -24.26
C ASP A 363 31.59 15.93 -23.16
N GLN A 364 31.98 15.13 -22.16
CA GLN A 364 32.74 15.65 -21.00
C GLN A 364 34.07 14.92 -20.80
N PRO A 365 35.19 15.61 -21.07
CA PRO A 365 36.50 15.06 -20.75
C PRO A 365 36.68 14.94 -19.23
N MET A 366 37.12 13.78 -18.80
CA MET A 366 37.55 13.60 -17.42
C MET A 366 38.78 14.45 -17.12
N LEU A 367 38.84 15.02 -15.92
CA LEU A 367 39.99 15.76 -15.46
C LEU A 367 41.22 14.83 -15.30
N GLY A 368 42.30 15.19 -15.92
CA GLY A 368 43.59 14.49 -15.84
C GLY A 368 44.55 14.92 -16.97
N GLU A 369 45.85 14.63 -16.82
CA GLU A 369 46.90 15.10 -17.70
C GLU A 369 46.81 14.60 -19.16
N ASN A 370 45.99 13.59 -19.46
CA ASN A 370 45.81 12.99 -20.76
C ASN A 370 44.35 12.96 -21.21
N THR A 371 43.82 14.11 -21.62
CA THR A 371 42.43 14.30 -22.03
C THR A 371 42.04 13.51 -23.28
N GLU A 372 43.01 13.17 -24.18
CA GLU A 372 42.73 12.44 -25.42
C GLU A 372 42.44 10.94 -25.21
N GLU A 373 43.09 10.28 -24.23
CA GLU A 373 42.84 8.87 -23.90
C GLU A 373 41.57 8.65 -23.04
N ARG A 374 41.12 9.69 -22.38
CA ARG A 374 39.92 9.65 -21.50
C ARG A 374 38.62 10.05 -22.19
N GLN A 375 38.69 10.49 -23.43
CA GLN A 375 37.54 10.84 -24.29
C GLN A 375 36.78 9.64 -24.83
N THR A 376 37.14 8.41 -24.51
CA THR A 376 36.32 7.24 -24.90
C THR A 376 35.06 7.22 -24.07
N ALA A 377 34.08 7.85 -24.62
CA ALA A 377 32.72 7.85 -24.14
C ALA A 377 32.26 6.42 -23.92
N THR A 378 31.82 6.14 -22.69
CA THR A 378 31.22 4.86 -22.36
C THR A 378 29.84 4.70 -23.00
N GLY A 379 29.23 5.80 -23.45
CA GLY A 379 27.83 5.83 -23.88
C GLY A 379 26.83 5.60 -22.74
N ILE A 380 27.31 5.58 -21.48
CA ILE A 380 26.49 5.43 -20.29
C ILE A 380 26.00 6.82 -19.87
N PRO A 381 24.68 7.07 -19.81
CA PRO A 381 24.16 8.34 -19.33
C PRO A 381 24.51 8.53 -17.86
N PHE A 382 24.88 9.77 -17.49
CA PHE A 382 25.22 10.15 -16.14
C PHE A 382 24.19 11.14 -15.59
N PHE A 383 23.50 10.75 -14.54
CA PHE A 383 22.51 11.58 -13.82
C PHE A 383 23.09 12.06 -12.49
N VAL A 384 22.42 13.03 -11.88
CA VAL A 384 22.70 13.46 -10.52
C VAL A 384 21.41 13.50 -9.68
N ASP A 385 21.53 13.15 -8.40
CA ASP A 385 20.42 13.36 -7.47
C ASP A 385 20.14 14.88 -7.31
N PRO A 386 18.89 15.32 -7.07
CA PRO A 386 18.55 16.73 -6.89
C PRO A 386 19.36 17.46 -5.80
N ARG A 387 19.97 16.73 -4.86
CA ARG A 387 20.84 17.29 -3.83
C ARG A 387 22.21 17.73 -4.35
N VAL A 388 22.58 17.22 -5.53
CA VAL A 388 23.82 17.61 -6.21
C VAL A 388 23.55 18.88 -7.03
N VAL A 389 23.65 20.02 -6.39
CA VAL A 389 23.33 21.31 -7.00
C VAL A 389 24.53 21.96 -7.68
N ARG A 390 24.25 22.82 -8.63
CA ARG A 390 25.28 23.58 -9.33
C ARG A 390 26.11 24.40 -8.35
N GLY A 391 27.44 24.35 -8.54
CA GLY A 391 28.39 25.09 -7.71
C GLY A 391 28.92 24.32 -6.51
N THR A 392 28.29 23.19 -6.14
CA THR A 392 28.82 22.34 -5.06
C THR A 392 30.16 21.74 -5.49
N SER A 393 31.14 21.86 -4.58
CA SER A 393 32.48 21.29 -4.72
C SER A 393 32.53 19.92 -4.05
N TRP A 394 32.98 18.93 -4.77
CA TRP A 394 32.97 17.53 -4.37
C TRP A 394 34.36 16.90 -4.31
N VAL A 395 34.50 15.88 -3.46
CA VAL A 395 35.57 14.88 -3.54
C VAL A 395 34.97 13.59 -4.09
N THR A 396 35.52 13.04 -5.18
CA THR A 396 34.95 11.88 -5.90
C THR A 396 36.03 11.05 -6.56
N GLY A 397 35.67 9.88 -7.10
CA GLY A 397 36.60 9.02 -7.85
C GLY A 397 37.18 9.69 -9.10
N ALA A 398 38.42 9.34 -9.44
CA ALA A 398 39.13 9.82 -10.63
C ALA A 398 39.03 8.81 -11.80
N ASN A 399 38.22 7.76 -11.70
CA ASN A 399 38.17 6.62 -12.63
C ASN A 399 39.51 5.91 -12.84
N GLU A 400 40.38 6.01 -11.85
CA GLU A 400 41.70 5.37 -11.80
C GLU A 400 41.89 4.78 -10.38
N HIS A 401 42.42 3.56 -10.33
CA HIS A 401 42.67 2.87 -9.08
C HIS A 401 43.60 3.68 -8.15
N GLY A 402 43.18 3.87 -6.91
CA GLY A 402 43.96 4.59 -5.89
C GLY A 402 43.97 6.10 -6.07
N LYS A 403 43.07 6.68 -6.88
CA LYS A 403 42.99 8.13 -7.07
C LYS A 403 41.58 8.70 -6.94
N HIS A 404 41.51 9.87 -6.34
CA HIS A 404 40.30 10.68 -6.24
C HIS A 404 40.57 12.13 -6.71
N VAL A 405 39.49 12.84 -7.04
CA VAL A 405 39.52 14.25 -7.42
C VAL A 405 38.91 15.07 -6.30
N ALA A 406 39.58 16.12 -5.85
CA ALA A 406 39.04 17.12 -4.93
C ALA A 406 38.76 18.44 -5.65
N ASN A 407 37.92 19.29 -5.05
CA ASN A 407 37.46 20.57 -5.60
C ASN A 407 36.76 20.44 -6.97
N LEU A 408 36.14 19.31 -7.23
CA LEU A 408 35.41 19.07 -8.47
C LEU A 408 34.03 19.72 -8.38
N VAL A 409 33.79 20.77 -9.18
CA VAL A 409 32.58 21.59 -9.08
C VAL A 409 31.55 21.20 -10.15
N TYR A 410 30.34 20.86 -9.72
CA TYR A 410 29.23 20.63 -10.62
C TYR A 410 28.84 21.93 -11.35
N GLY A 411 28.73 21.87 -12.67
CA GLY A 411 28.45 23.00 -13.55
C GLY A 411 29.66 23.84 -13.95
N ARG A 412 30.89 23.52 -13.42
CA ARG A 412 32.18 24.03 -13.89
C ARG A 412 33.02 22.92 -14.53
N ASP A 413 33.23 21.85 -13.78
CA ASP A 413 34.17 20.78 -14.12
C ASP A 413 33.48 19.53 -14.68
N PHE A 414 32.21 19.33 -14.38
CA PHE A 414 31.37 18.28 -14.94
C PHE A 414 29.90 18.72 -15.04
N SER A 415 29.13 18.04 -15.87
CA SER A 415 27.67 18.17 -15.97
C SER A 415 27.02 16.79 -15.96
N ALA A 416 25.69 16.76 -15.97
CA ALA A 416 24.88 15.54 -16.01
C ALA A 416 23.90 15.59 -17.18
N ASP A 417 23.44 14.43 -17.65
CA ASP A 417 22.42 14.30 -18.70
C ASP A 417 21.01 14.61 -18.16
N GLY A 418 20.85 14.66 -16.83
CA GLY A 418 19.59 15.00 -16.17
C GLY A 418 19.67 14.81 -14.68
N THR A 419 18.55 15.13 -14.01
CA THR A 419 18.38 14.94 -12.58
C THR A 419 17.49 13.71 -12.33
N LEU A 420 17.89 12.85 -11.40
CA LEU A 420 17.24 11.59 -11.06
C LEU A 420 17.05 11.49 -9.54
N GLU A 421 15.81 11.37 -9.08
CA GLU A 421 15.49 11.06 -7.68
C GLU A 421 16.06 9.68 -7.33
N ALA A 422 17.23 9.65 -6.72
CA ALA A 422 17.98 8.41 -6.50
C ALA A 422 18.30 8.13 -5.03
N CYS A 423 18.41 9.16 -4.19
CA CYS A 423 18.75 8.96 -2.78
C CYS A 423 17.57 8.43 -1.96
N GLU A 424 17.89 7.59 -0.98
CA GLU A 424 16.94 7.24 0.08
C GLU A 424 16.35 8.47 0.76
N VAL A 425 15.11 8.38 1.19
CA VAL A 425 14.45 9.38 2.04
C VAL A 425 14.66 8.98 3.50
N ARG A 426 15.13 9.92 4.32
CA ARG A 426 15.43 9.71 5.75
C ARG A 426 14.52 10.52 6.64
N GLU A 427 14.35 10.06 7.87
CA GLU A 427 13.79 10.89 8.93
C GLU A 427 14.60 12.17 9.10
N GLY A 428 13.88 13.29 9.21
CA GLY A 428 14.49 14.61 9.29
C GLY A 428 14.68 15.32 7.95
N ASP A 429 14.58 14.63 6.81
CA ASP A 429 14.59 15.30 5.51
C ASP A 429 13.43 16.30 5.41
N PRO A 430 13.61 17.46 4.76
CA PRO A 430 12.54 18.44 4.64
C PRO A 430 11.42 17.93 3.73
N ALA A 431 10.17 18.13 4.17
CA ALA A 431 9.02 17.86 3.33
C ALA A 431 8.97 18.81 2.12
N PRO A 432 8.60 18.33 0.91
CA PRO A 432 8.59 19.12 -0.32
C PRO A 432 7.70 20.38 -0.28
N ASP A 433 6.64 20.34 0.52
CA ASP A 433 5.68 21.43 0.70
C ASP A 433 6.09 22.45 1.79
N GLY A 434 7.27 22.25 2.42
CA GLY A 434 7.75 23.10 3.50
C GLY A 434 7.08 22.85 4.86
N SER A 435 6.29 21.80 5.01
CA SER A 435 5.52 21.50 6.23
C SER A 435 6.36 20.97 7.41
N GLY A 436 7.69 20.87 7.26
CA GLY A 436 8.63 20.47 8.30
C GLY A 436 9.38 19.17 7.98
N PRO A 437 10.06 18.58 8.97
CA PRO A 437 10.81 17.37 8.76
C PRO A 437 9.91 16.14 8.55
N LEU A 438 10.37 15.22 7.72
CA LEU A 438 9.72 13.94 7.45
C LEU A 438 9.95 12.96 8.61
N ILE A 439 8.93 12.17 8.90
CA ILE A 439 8.94 11.06 9.86
C ILE A 439 8.51 9.80 9.10
N ALA A 440 9.30 8.73 9.22
CA ALA A 440 8.94 7.45 8.62
C ALA A 440 7.82 6.76 9.43
N ALA A 441 6.90 6.12 8.73
CA ALA A 441 5.81 5.35 9.30
C ALA A 441 5.54 4.10 8.47
N ARG A 442 4.90 3.10 9.09
CA ARG A 442 4.41 1.91 8.37
C ARG A 442 2.89 1.91 8.34
N GLY A 443 2.33 1.40 7.28
CA GLY A 443 0.88 1.35 7.09
C GLY A 443 0.42 0.14 6.31
N ILE A 444 -0.88 -0.11 6.40
CA ILE A 444 -1.60 -1.07 5.57
C ILE A 444 -2.37 -0.28 4.53
N GLU A 445 -2.12 -0.54 3.24
CA GLU A 445 -2.89 0.02 2.14
C GLU A 445 -4.34 -0.50 2.20
N MET A 446 -5.27 0.40 2.50
CA MET A 446 -6.70 0.07 2.62
C MET A 446 -7.47 0.32 1.33
N GLY A 447 -7.05 1.30 0.58
CA GLY A 447 -7.64 1.69 -0.68
C GLY A 447 -6.70 2.50 -1.54
N HIS A 448 -6.93 2.49 -2.85
CA HIS A 448 -6.13 3.18 -3.83
C HIS A 448 -7.04 3.79 -4.89
N ILE A 449 -6.78 5.03 -5.28
CA ILE A 449 -7.55 5.77 -6.27
C ILE A 449 -6.64 6.29 -7.37
N PHE A 450 -7.09 6.19 -8.64
CA PHE A 450 -6.29 6.52 -9.83
C PHE A 450 -7.06 7.41 -10.80
N GLN A 451 -6.38 8.38 -11.37
CA GLN A 451 -6.79 9.02 -12.62
C GLN A 451 -6.10 8.29 -13.78
N LEU A 452 -6.79 7.29 -14.37
CA LEU A 452 -6.22 6.46 -15.45
C LEU A 452 -6.12 7.22 -16.78
N GLY A 453 -6.89 8.29 -16.94
CA GLY A 453 -6.96 9.03 -18.21
C GLY A 453 -7.63 8.21 -19.31
N ARG A 454 -6.97 8.09 -20.45
CA ARG A 454 -7.53 7.45 -21.66
C ARG A 454 -6.93 6.08 -21.99
N LYS A 455 -5.97 5.58 -21.24
CA LYS A 455 -5.20 4.35 -21.52
C LYS A 455 -6.11 3.18 -21.94
N TYR A 456 -7.08 2.83 -21.10
CA TYR A 456 -7.98 1.68 -21.35
C TYR A 456 -9.01 1.99 -22.44
N ALA A 457 -9.56 3.20 -22.42
CA ALA A 457 -10.55 3.62 -23.43
C ALA A 457 -9.93 3.67 -24.84
N GLU A 458 -8.68 4.08 -24.98
CA GLU A 458 -7.95 4.07 -26.26
C GLU A 458 -7.67 2.64 -26.71
N ALA A 459 -7.09 1.80 -25.83
CA ALA A 459 -6.72 0.42 -26.15
C ALA A 459 -7.93 -0.43 -26.57
N LEU A 460 -9.09 -0.22 -25.93
CA LEU A 460 -10.31 -1.00 -26.16
C LEU A 460 -11.32 -0.28 -27.08
N GLY A 461 -11.01 0.95 -27.49
CA GLY A 461 -11.83 1.72 -28.43
C GLY A 461 -13.14 2.25 -27.86
N LEU A 462 -13.20 2.63 -26.57
CA LEU A 462 -14.36 3.29 -25.97
C LEU A 462 -14.41 4.76 -26.35
N LYS A 463 -15.37 5.12 -27.19
CA LYS A 463 -15.62 6.48 -27.65
C LYS A 463 -17.11 6.79 -27.61
N VAL A 464 -17.44 8.03 -27.32
CA VAL A 464 -18.81 8.57 -27.35
C VAL A 464 -18.90 9.76 -28.31
N LEU A 465 -20.08 10.04 -28.81
CA LEU A 465 -20.33 11.25 -29.59
C LEU A 465 -20.37 12.47 -28.66
N ASP A 466 -19.63 13.50 -28.99
CA ASP A 466 -19.69 14.81 -28.34
C ASP A 466 -20.94 15.60 -28.77
N GLN A 467 -21.10 16.82 -28.24
CA GLN A 467 -22.20 17.72 -28.58
C GLN A 467 -22.26 18.13 -30.07
N ASN A 468 -21.15 17.96 -30.80
CA ASN A 468 -21.02 18.29 -32.24
C ASN A 468 -21.14 17.05 -33.13
N GLY A 469 -21.43 15.88 -32.54
CA GLY A 469 -21.49 14.60 -33.25
C GLY A 469 -20.13 14.01 -33.63
N LYS A 470 -19.04 14.47 -33.02
CA LYS A 470 -17.69 13.94 -33.23
C LYS A 470 -17.38 12.90 -32.17
N LEU A 471 -16.72 11.80 -32.57
CA LEU A 471 -16.26 10.77 -31.63
C LEU A 471 -15.12 11.32 -30.75
N GLN A 472 -15.29 11.16 -29.44
CA GLN A 472 -14.35 11.52 -28.39
C GLN A 472 -14.03 10.31 -27.52
N THR A 473 -12.74 10.09 -27.21
CA THR A 473 -12.32 9.03 -26.29
C THR A 473 -12.68 9.43 -24.86
N VAL A 474 -13.27 8.49 -24.14
CA VAL A 474 -13.71 8.66 -22.74
C VAL A 474 -12.50 8.67 -21.80
N THR A 475 -12.56 9.47 -20.74
CA THR A 475 -11.59 9.43 -19.65
C THR A 475 -12.08 8.54 -18.51
N MET A 476 -11.16 7.87 -17.84
CA MET A 476 -11.47 6.88 -16.82
C MET A 476 -10.71 7.12 -15.53
N GLY A 477 -11.37 6.82 -14.40
CA GLY A 477 -10.75 6.64 -13.10
C GLY A 477 -11.00 5.23 -12.58
N SER A 478 -10.12 4.75 -11.70
CA SER A 478 -10.24 3.45 -11.01
C SER A 478 -10.04 3.65 -9.51
N TYR A 479 -10.90 3.01 -8.71
CA TYR A 479 -10.97 3.26 -7.27
C TYR A 479 -11.20 1.94 -6.53
N GLY A 480 -10.16 1.40 -5.87
CA GLY A 480 -10.16 0.12 -5.18
C GLY A 480 -10.20 0.23 -3.65
N ILE A 481 -10.93 -0.65 -2.97
CA ILE A 481 -10.86 -0.89 -1.52
C ILE A 481 -10.71 -2.38 -1.28
N GLY A 482 -9.70 -2.76 -0.51
CA GLY A 482 -9.52 -4.12 -0.02
C GLY A 482 -10.47 -4.42 1.15
N VAL A 483 -11.67 -4.92 0.86
CA VAL A 483 -12.74 -5.13 1.88
C VAL A 483 -12.30 -6.14 2.95
N THR A 484 -11.71 -7.27 2.53
CA THR A 484 -11.18 -8.27 3.45
C THR A 484 -9.97 -7.76 4.23
N ARG A 485 -9.13 -6.93 3.60
CA ARG A 485 -7.98 -6.28 4.24
C ARG A 485 -8.45 -5.26 5.29
N ALA A 486 -9.53 -4.49 5.01
CA ALA A 486 -10.15 -3.59 5.96
C ALA A 486 -10.64 -4.33 7.22
N LEU A 487 -11.32 -5.46 7.05
CA LEU A 487 -11.77 -6.29 8.17
C LEU A 487 -10.58 -6.78 9.01
N ALA A 488 -9.49 -7.21 8.37
CA ALA A 488 -8.29 -7.62 9.08
C ALA A 488 -7.64 -6.47 9.86
N ALA A 489 -7.55 -5.27 9.27
CA ALA A 489 -7.02 -4.09 9.93
C ALA A 489 -7.88 -3.67 11.13
N ILE A 490 -9.21 -3.76 11.02
CA ILE A 490 -10.12 -3.53 12.15
C ILE A 490 -9.83 -4.52 13.29
N ALA A 491 -9.69 -5.81 12.97
CA ALA A 491 -9.38 -6.84 13.96
C ALA A 491 -7.98 -6.65 14.58
N GLU A 492 -7.02 -6.19 13.78
CA GLU A 492 -5.65 -5.90 14.23
C GLU A 492 -5.58 -4.71 15.19
N GLY A 493 -6.39 -3.68 14.97
CA GLY A 493 -6.47 -2.49 15.84
C GLY A 493 -7.41 -2.65 17.04
N ASN A 494 -8.26 -3.67 17.06
CA ASN A 494 -9.33 -3.81 18.06
C ASN A 494 -9.30 -5.20 18.73
N HIS A 495 -8.31 -5.41 19.58
CA HIS A 495 -8.16 -6.64 20.37
C HIS A 495 -7.41 -6.38 21.68
N ASP A 496 -7.43 -7.35 22.56
CA ASP A 496 -6.59 -7.46 23.75
C ASP A 496 -6.02 -8.89 23.87
N GLU A 497 -5.35 -9.20 24.96
CA GLU A 497 -4.79 -10.53 25.23
C GLU A 497 -5.84 -11.65 25.28
N LYS A 498 -7.11 -11.31 25.53
CA LYS A 498 -8.22 -12.26 25.67
C LYS A 498 -8.91 -12.55 24.33
N GLY A 499 -8.93 -11.60 23.40
CA GLY A 499 -9.59 -11.77 22.11
C GLY A 499 -9.93 -10.48 21.39
N LEU A 500 -10.89 -10.59 20.45
CA LEU A 500 -11.36 -9.48 19.63
C LEU A 500 -12.22 -8.48 20.44
N ILE A 501 -12.26 -7.24 19.96
CA ILE A 501 -13.10 -6.16 20.48
C ILE A 501 -13.77 -5.47 19.29
N TRP A 502 -14.86 -6.02 18.77
CA TRP A 502 -15.47 -5.44 17.58
C TRP A 502 -16.07 -4.06 17.85
N PRO A 503 -15.88 -3.08 16.95
CA PRO A 503 -16.70 -1.89 16.92
C PRO A 503 -18.19 -2.27 16.82
N ARG A 504 -19.05 -1.58 17.53
CA ARG A 504 -20.46 -1.94 17.69
C ARG A 504 -21.21 -2.09 16.35
N ASN A 505 -20.97 -1.17 15.42
CA ASN A 505 -21.57 -1.19 14.08
C ASN A 505 -21.11 -2.37 13.20
N LEU A 506 -20.00 -3.03 13.54
CA LEU A 506 -19.40 -4.13 12.77
C LEU A 506 -19.55 -5.48 13.47
N ALA A 507 -19.79 -5.51 14.77
CA ALA A 507 -19.91 -6.73 15.55
C ALA A 507 -20.92 -7.73 14.95
N PRO A 508 -20.69 -9.05 15.04
CA PRO A 508 -21.60 -10.05 14.48
C PRO A 508 -22.94 -10.15 15.23
N ALA A 509 -23.00 -9.60 16.43
CA ALA A 509 -24.18 -9.42 17.26
C ALA A 509 -24.01 -8.17 18.13
N ASP A 510 -25.13 -7.60 18.61
CA ASP A 510 -25.13 -6.42 19.47
C ASP A 510 -24.90 -6.79 20.93
N VAL A 511 -25.41 -7.95 21.34
CA VAL A 511 -25.28 -8.50 22.70
C VAL A 511 -24.99 -9.99 22.66
N HIS A 512 -24.09 -10.44 23.54
CA HIS A 512 -23.79 -11.85 23.81
C HIS A 512 -24.35 -12.23 25.17
N ILE A 513 -25.43 -13.02 25.20
CA ILE A 513 -26.06 -13.53 26.43
C ILE A 513 -25.37 -14.85 26.79
N VAL A 514 -24.76 -14.90 27.98
CA VAL A 514 -24.01 -16.04 28.50
C VAL A 514 -24.73 -16.65 29.68
N ILE A 515 -25.27 -17.86 29.51
CA ILE A 515 -25.94 -18.57 30.60
C ILE A 515 -24.92 -19.44 31.31
N THR A 516 -24.65 -19.15 32.59
CA THR A 516 -23.70 -19.97 33.40
C THR A 516 -24.40 -20.97 34.31
N ASN A 517 -25.68 -20.77 34.57
CA ASN A 517 -26.52 -21.69 35.34
C ASN A 517 -27.01 -22.86 34.49
N LYS A 518 -27.33 -23.98 35.15
CA LYS A 518 -27.89 -25.18 34.49
C LYS A 518 -29.39 -25.37 34.77
N ASP A 519 -29.99 -24.48 35.55
CA ASP A 519 -31.40 -24.56 35.88
C ASP A 519 -32.29 -24.09 34.72
N THR A 520 -33.49 -24.65 34.65
CA THR A 520 -34.44 -24.40 33.56
C THR A 520 -34.91 -22.94 33.56
N GLN A 521 -35.05 -22.30 34.71
CA GLN A 521 -35.56 -20.92 34.82
C GLN A 521 -34.60 -19.91 34.15
N SER A 522 -33.28 -20.07 34.36
CA SER A 522 -32.27 -19.23 33.71
C SER A 522 -32.31 -19.37 32.20
N HIS A 523 -32.53 -20.57 31.66
CA HIS A 523 -32.65 -20.81 30.22
C HIS A 523 -33.96 -20.26 29.64
N GLU A 524 -35.12 -20.48 30.30
CA GLU A 524 -36.41 -19.93 29.87
C GLU A 524 -36.38 -18.39 29.87
N TYR A 525 -35.77 -17.79 30.89
CA TYR A 525 -35.59 -16.34 30.92
C TYR A 525 -34.73 -15.83 29.78
N ALA A 526 -33.60 -16.48 29.51
CA ALA A 526 -32.71 -16.11 28.42
C ALA A 526 -33.41 -16.18 27.06
N GLU A 527 -34.26 -17.17 26.86
CA GLU A 527 -35.09 -17.30 25.66
C GLU A 527 -36.08 -16.15 25.51
N THR A 528 -36.80 -15.83 26.58
CA THR A 528 -37.75 -14.72 26.60
C THR A 528 -37.06 -13.40 26.34
N LEU A 529 -35.97 -13.12 27.05
CA LEU A 529 -35.19 -11.90 26.89
C LEU A 529 -34.63 -11.77 25.47
N SER A 530 -34.10 -12.89 24.90
CA SER A 530 -33.60 -12.90 23.55
C SER A 530 -34.67 -12.57 22.51
N ALA A 531 -35.90 -13.08 22.69
CA ALA A 531 -37.04 -12.80 21.82
C ALA A 531 -37.51 -11.34 21.94
N GLU A 532 -37.55 -10.79 23.15
CA GLU A 532 -37.88 -9.38 23.37
C GLU A 532 -36.86 -8.45 22.71
N LEU A 533 -35.56 -8.70 22.89
CA LEU A 533 -34.49 -7.92 22.27
C LEU A 533 -34.56 -8.00 20.76
N GLU A 534 -34.77 -9.20 20.19
CA GLU A 534 -34.93 -9.38 18.74
C GLU A 534 -36.13 -8.57 18.21
N GLY A 535 -37.22 -8.52 18.97
CA GLY A 535 -38.41 -7.70 18.67
C GLY A 535 -38.12 -6.20 18.58
N THR A 536 -37.04 -5.72 19.18
CA THR A 536 -36.57 -4.33 19.09
C THR A 536 -35.51 -4.11 18.02
N GLY A 537 -35.16 -5.16 17.25
CA GLY A 537 -34.15 -5.11 16.20
C GLY A 537 -32.72 -5.45 16.64
N VAL A 538 -32.52 -5.79 17.92
CA VAL A 538 -31.22 -6.17 18.50
C VAL A 538 -30.80 -7.56 18.02
N GLN A 539 -29.57 -7.70 17.52
CA GLN A 539 -28.99 -8.99 17.16
C GLN A 539 -28.38 -9.67 18.38
N VAL A 540 -28.93 -10.82 18.74
CA VAL A 540 -28.53 -11.56 19.94
C VAL A 540 -27.70 -12.78 19.57
N LEU A 541 -26.54 -12.94 20.25
CA LEU A 541 -25.78 -14.19 20.32
C LEU A 541 -26.06 -14.81 21.70
N LEU A 542 -26.62 -16.02 21.71
CA LEU A 542 -26.99 -16.73 22.93
C LEU A 542 -26.09 -17.93 23.16
N ASP A 543 -25.38 -17.97 24.28
CA ASP A 543 -24.64 -19.15 24.73
C ASP A 543 -25.53 -20.06 25.60
N ASP A 544 -26.29 -20.90 24.96
CA ASP A 544 -27.24 -21.87 25.52
C ASP A 544 -26.62 -23.28 25.72
N ARG A 545 -25.30 -23.45 25.60
CA ARG A 545 -24.61 -24.73 25.70
C ARG A 545 -24.63 -25.32 27.11
N LEU A 546 -25.42 -26.35 27.35
CA LEU A 546 -25.64 -26.96 28.69
C LEU A 546 -24.40 -27.71 29.23
N LYS A 547 -23.59 -28.30 28.34
CA LYS A 547 -22.46 -29.14 28.73
C LYS A 547 -21.13 -28.40 28.84
N THR A 548 -21.11 -27.10 28.55
CA THR A 548 -19.91 -26.25 28.56
C THR A 548 -19.77 -25.58 29.94
N SER A 549 -18.55 -25.59 30.50
CA SER A 549 -18.28 -24.95 31.78
C SER A 549 -18.36 -23.41 31.69
N PRO A 550 -18.71 -22.70 32.76
CA PRO A 550 -18.75 -21.25 32.77
C PRO A 550 -17.44 -20.59 32.34
N GLY A 551 -16.29 -21.12 32.77
CA GLY A 551 -14.98 -20.59 32.38
C GLY A 551 -14.71 -20.66 30.88
N VAL A 552 -15.15 -21.72 30.20
CA VAL A 552 -15.05 -21.81 28.73
C VAL A 552 -16.00 -20.82 28.06
N LYS A 553 -17.22 -20.65 28.58
CA LYS A 553 -18.17 -19.68 28.03
C LYS A 553 -17.68 -18.24 28.13
N PHE A 554 -17.07 -17.87 29.27
CA PHE A 554 -16.46 -16.54 29.44
C PHE A 554 -15.28 -16.35 28.49
N GLY A 555 -14.39 -17.34 28.38
CA GLY A 555 -13.27 -17.28 27.45
C GLY A 555 -13.74 -17.16 25.99
N ASP A 556 -14.79 -17.87 25.61
CA ASP A 556 -15.38 -17.76 24.27
C ASP A 556 -16.02 -16.37 24.05
N ALA A 557 -16.71 -15.84 25.05
CA ALA A 557 -17.34 -14.51 24.94
C ALA A 557 -16.30 -13.39 24.76
N GLU A 558 -15.19 -13.46 25.50
CA GLU A 558 -14.09 -12.52 25.35
C GLU A 558 -13.38 -12.70 24.01
N LEU A 559 -13.15 -13.95 23.57
CA LEU A 559 -12.49 -14.24 22.29
C LEU A 559 -13.32 -13.79 21.08
N LEU A 560 -14.64 -14.00 21.10
CA LEU A 560 -15.55 -13.62 20.02
C LEU A 560 -15.71 -12.10 19.88
N GLY A 561 -15.56 -11.34 20.97
CA GLY A 561 -15.45 -9.89 20.92
C GLY A 561 -16.76 -9.12 20.66
N VAL A 562 -17.93 -9.69 21.00
CA VAL A 562 -19.20 -8.96 20.95
C VAL A 562 -19.18 -7.82 21.98
N PRO A 563 -19.54 -6.57 21.62
CA PRO A 563 -19.32 -5.40 22.47
C PRO A 563 -20.00 -5.44 23.84
N THR A 564 -21.23 -5.97 23.91
CA THR A 564 -22.02 -6.07 25.13
C THR A 564 -22.19 -7.54 25.54
N ILE A 565 -21.82 -7.88 26.76
CA ILE A 565 -21.96 -9.23 27.30
C ILE A 565 -22.95 -9.17 28.47
N LEU A 566 -24.00 -9.98 28.40
CA LEU A 566 -24.93 -10.17 29.52
C LEU A 566 -24.73 -11.54 30.13
N VAL A 567 -24.45 -11.61 31.44
CA VAL A 567 -24.27 -12.86 32.15
C VAL A 567 -25.49 -13.18 32.99
N ILE A 568 -26.10 -14.33 32.70
CA ILE A 568 -27.16 -14.93 33.55
C ILE A 568 -26.47 -15.96 34.45
N GLY A 569 -26.08 -15.49 35.64
CA GLY A 569 -25.29 -16.24 36.59
C GLY A 569 -26.01 -16.45 37.93
N ARG A 570 -25.22 -16.62 38.98
CA ARG A 570 -25.74 -16.90 40.34
C ARG A 570 -26.71 -15.86 40.86
N GLY A 571 -26.46 -14.59 40.55
CA GLY A 571 -27.34 -13.46 40.97
C GLY A 571 -28.74 -13.49 40.37
N PHE A 572 -28.98 -14.32 39.34
CA PHE A 572 -30.32 -14.40 38.73
C PHE A 572 -31.41 -14.78 39.73
N LYS A 573 -31.12 -15.68 40.68
CA LYS A 573 -32.06 -16.07 41.75
C LYS A 573 -32.38 -14.94 42.72
N ASP A 574 -31.46 -13.98 42.86
CA ASP A 574 -31.57 -12.80 43.69
C ASP A 574 -32.10 -11.60 42.88
N GLY A 575 -32.52 -11.82 41.64
CA GLY A 575 -33.09 -10.82 40.75
C GLY A 575 -32.07 -9.93 40.06
N THR A 576 -30.79 -10.35 39.96
CA THR A 576 -29.71 -9.56 39.35
C THR A 576 -29.02 -10.30 38.19
N LEU A 577 -28.56 -9.52 37.19
CA LEU A 577 -27.75 -9.94 36.05
C LEU A 577 -26.50 -9.08 36.00
N GLU A 578 -25.42 -9.60 35.44
CA GLU A 578 -24.20 -8.83 35.20
C GLU A 578 -24.16 -8.36 33.73
N LEU A 579 -24.12 -7.05 33.53
CA LEU A 579 -23.92 -6.43 32.21
C LEU A 579 -22.49 -5.93 32.12
N LYS A 580 -21.76 -6.39 31.08
CA LYS A 580 -20.35 -6.11 30.89
C LYS A 580 -20.09 -5.46 29.52
N ASP A 581 -19.33 -4.38 29.51
CA ASP A 581 -18.71 -3.83 28.28
C ASP A 581 -17.42 -4.61 27.95
N ARG A 582 -17.33 -5.15 26.74
CA ARG A 582 -16.18 -5.91 26.29
C ARG A 582 -14.93 -5.04 26.10
N ARG A 583 -15.10 -3.78 25.75
CA ARG A 583 -13.99 -2.86 25.40
C ARG A 583 -13.15 -2.48 26.63
N ASN A 584 -13.81 -2.03 27.68
CA ASN A 584 -13.13 -1.56 28.90
C ASN A 584 -13.14 -2.59 30.04
N GLY A 585 -13.90 -3.69 29.87
CA GLY A 585 -14.04 -4.74 30.86
C GLY A 585 -14.90 -4.35 32.09
N GLU A 586 -15.53 -3.18 32.08
CA GLU A 586 -16.43 -2.73 33.15
C GLU A 586 -17.64 -3.61 33.20
N ALA A 587 -17.98 -4.04 34.40
CA ALA A 587 -19.17 -4.85 34.68
C ALA A 587 -19.99 -4.20 35.77
N ARG A 588 -21.32 -4.27 35.62
CA ARG A 588 -22.28 -3.77 36.63
C ARG A 588 -23.45 -4.72 36.77
N ASP A 589 -23.96 -4.78 37.97
CA ASP A 589 -25.20 -5.50 38.23
C ASP A 589 -26.42 -4.68 37.80
N ILE A 590 -27.35 -5.34 37.11
CA ILE A 590 -28.61 -4.77 36.69
C ILE A 590 -29.78 -5.63 37.21
N ALA A 591 -30.95 -5.04 37.46
CA ALA A 591 -32.12 -5.82 37.82
C ALA A 591 -32.64 -6.63 36.63
N VAL A 592 -33.08 -7.86 36.88
CA VAL A 592 -33.69 -8.73 35.86
C VAL A 592 -34.88 -8.04 35.17
N SER A 593 -35.69 -7.25 35.90
CA SER A 593 -36.82 -6.47 35.37
C SER A 593 -36.41 -5.36 34.40
N ASP A 594 -35.17 -4.89 34.48
CA ASP A 594 -34.66 -3.76 33.72
C ASP A 594 -33.77 -4.15 32.56
N ALA A 595 -33.53 -5.45 32.37
CA ALA A 595 -32.52 -5.98 31.42
C ALA A 595 -32.68 -5.43 30.01
N VAL A 596 -33.87 -5.42 29.42
CA VAL A 596 -34.11 -4.90 28.07
C VAL A 596 -33.74 -3.42 27.97
N ARG A 597 -34.20 -2.62 28.97
CA ARG A 597 -33.92 -1.17 29.00
C ARG A 597 -32.43 -0.89 29.10
N GLU A 598 -31.73 -1.58 29.99
CA GLU A 598 -30.31 -1.40 30.25
C GLU A 598 -29.44 -1.83 29.02
N ILE A 599 -29.78 -2.97 28.39
CA ILE A 599 -29.11 -3.43 27.17
C ILE A 599 -29.35 -2.42 26.03
N LEU A 600 -30.58 -1.95 25.84
CA LEU A 600 -30.87 -0.95 24.81
C LEU A 600 -30.15 0.37 25.04
N ALA A 601 -30.02 0.80 26.30
CA ALA A 601 -29.24 1.99 26.65
C ALA A 601 -27.75 1.79 26.32
N GLU A 602 -27.19 0.64 26.67
CA GLU A 602 -25.79 0.26 26.38
C GLU A 602 -25.48 0.19 24.90
N ILE A 603 -26.38 -0.36 24.07
CA ILE A 603 -26.23 -0.49 22.64
C ILE A 603 -26.29 0.87 21.92
N ARG A 604 -27.03 1.83 22.48
CA ARG A 604 -27.24 3.17 21.90
C ARG A 604 -26.21 4.22 22.37
N SER A 605 -25.45 3.92 23.43
CA SER A 605 -24.33 4.73 23.89
C SER A 605 -23.11 4.61 22.97
#